data_dd426c17f58019da3d83c00b6e5f844f
#
_entry.id   dd426c17f58019da3d83c00b6e5f844f
#
_cell.length_a   1.000
_cell.length_b   1.000
_cell.length_c   1.000
_cell.angle_alpha   90.00
_cell.angle_beta   90.00
_cell.angle_gamma   90.00
#
_symmetry.space_group_name_H-M   'P 1'
#
loop_
_entity.id
_entity.type
_entity.pdbx_description
1 polymer ?
#
loop_
_entity_poly.entity_id
_entity_poly.type
_entity_poly.pdbx_seq_one_letter_code
_entity_poly.pdbx_strand_id
1 'polypeptide(L)'
;MIGYLYYMYLERDVIMKLKKFIAPLLFGVLAFAIAGCGSNTQTNNTPKEIKIGATAGPHAQVAEAVAKEAQKQGINLKVVEFSDYVTPDKALADGDIQLNAYQHVPFMENFNKQNGSDLVAIGKTILMPMGLYSNSVHSAQDVPNGAIVAIPNDPTNGGRGLALLAKAGLITLKEGVGFKATVADITSNPKNLQIQELEAAQLPRSLDDVAVAAIPMNYVQSAGLNVEKQGFFLEPKDEPLAVMILAVRSQDKDNETYKKIADIYKSEAIKKFIDETFKGSITSAN
;
A
#
# COMPACT_ATOMS: atom_id res chain seq x y z
N MET A 1 -44.95 29.98 -20.36
CA MET A 1 -44.44 30.45 -19.03
C MET A 1 -45.54 30.61 -17.98
N ILE A 2 -46.81 30.35 -18.27
CA ILE A 2 -47.96 30.50 -17.34
C ILE A 2 -48.29 29.18 -16.65
N GLY A 3 -47.95 28.01 -17.19
CA GLY A 3 -48.28 26.72 -16.61
C GLY A 3 -47.42 26.29 -15.39
N TYR A 4 -46.19 26.84 -15.27
CA TYR A 4 -45.28 26.47 -14.16
C TYR A 4 -45.59 27.15 -12.83
N LEU A 5 -46.23 28.34 -12.90
CA LEU A 5 -46.64 29.08 -11.69
C LEU A 5 -47.93 28.54 -11.07
N TYR A 6 -48.79 27.90 -11.87
CA TYR A 6 -50.01 27.28 -11.39
C TYR A 6 -49.78 25.98 -10.61
N TYR A 7 -48.73 25.24 -10.98
CA TYR A 7 -48.36 23.97 -10.30
C TYR A 7 -47.73 24.23 -8.92
N MET A 8 -46.93 25.28 -8.78
CA MET A 8 -46.33 25.65 -7.49
C MET A 8 -47.31 26.23 -6.48
N TYR A 9 -48.46 26.74 -6.93
CA TYR A 9 -49.48 27.32 -6.04
C TYR A 9 -50.36 26.24 -5.41
N LEU A 10 -50.60 25.12 -6.09
CA LEU A 10 -51.38 23.99 -5.59
C LEU A 10 -50.64 23.15 -4.53
N GLU A 11 -49.36 23.01 -4.61
CA GLU A 11 -48.58 22.26 -3.60
C GLU A 11 -48.49 22.99 -2.24
N ARG A 12 -48.44 24.29 -2.23
CA ARG A 12 -48.40 25.06 -0.96
C ARG A 12 -49.69 25.01 -0.17
N ASP A 13 -50.85 24.93 -0.82
CA ASP A 13 -52.15 24.88 -0.15
C ASP A 13 -52.47 23.51 0.46
N VAL A 14 -51.95 22.43 -0.14
CA VAL A 14 -52.16 21.06 0.39
C VAL A 14 -51.29 20.85 1.63
N ILE A 15 -50.08 21.37 1.66
CA ILE A 15 -49.16 21.23 2.82
C ILE A 15 -49.62 22.06 4.02
N MET A 16 -50.23 23.23 3.80
CA MET A 16 -50.73 24.06 4.90
C MET A 16 -52.02 23.53 5.54
N LYS A 17 -52.89 22.81 4.80
CA LYS A 17 -54.09 22.21 5.36
C LYS A 17 -53.86 20.94 6.18
N LEU A 18 -52.72 20.24 5.94
CA LEU A 18 -52.40 19.04 6.71
C LEU A 18 -51.80 19.31 8.10
N LYS A 19 -51.29 20.54 8.34
CA LYS A 19 -50.68 20.93 9.64
C LYS A 19 -51.68 21.40 10.71
N LYS A 20 -52.99 21.51 10.39
CA LYS A 20 -54.01 22.02 11.33
C LYS A 20 -54.85 20.95 12.00
N PHE A 21 -54.63 19.66 11.76
CA PHE A 21 -55.46 18.56 12.30
C PHE A 21 -54.74 17.59 13.24
N ILE A 22 -53.52 17.86 13.68
CA ILE A 22 -52.81 17.00 14.63
C ILE A 22 -52.36 17.84 15.83
N ALA A 23 -53.26 18.14 16.72
CA ALA A 23 -53.14 18.27 18.16
C ALA A 23 -54.56 18.72 18.67
N PRO A 24 -55.10 18.27 19.81
CA PRO A 24 -54.47 17.50 20.86
C PRO A 24 -55.32 16.29 21.28
N LEU A 25 -54.74 15.16 21.53
CA LEU A 25 -55.29 14.15 22.44
C LEU A 25 -54.13 13.31 22.94
N LEU A 26 -53.79 13.52 24.18
CA LEU A 26 -53.20 12.53 25.08
C LEU A 26 -52.49 13.21 26.26
N PHE A 27 -53.33 13.70 27.16
CA PHE A 27 -52.96 13.75 28.57
C PHE A 27 -53.83 12.72 29.28
N GLY A 28 -53.19 11.73 29.88
CA GLY A 28 -53.90 10.86 30.80
C GLY A 28 -53.33 9.44 30.89
N VAL A 29 -52.93 9.09 32.13
CA VAL A 29 -52.61 7.76 32.67
C VAL A 29 -51.15 7.32 32.45
N LEU A 30 -50.24 7.66 33.24
CA LEU A 30 -49.91 7.49 34.63
C LEU A 30 -49.68 6.03 35.08
N ALA A 31 -48.40 5.84 35.40
CA ALA A 31 -47.89 4.96 36.44
C ALA A 31 -48.50 3.55 36.58
N PHE A 32 -47.75 2.54 36.18
CA PHE A 32 -47.52 1.37 37.04
C PHE A 32 -46.36 0.49 36.54
N ALA A 33 -45.61 0.00 37.52
CA ALA A 33 -44.69 -1.13 37.43
C ALA A 33 -43.24 -0.84 37.01
N ILE A 34 -42.48 -0.36 38.00
CA ILE A 34 -41.12 -0.80 38.21
C ILE A 34 -41.17 -2.28 38.62
N ALA A 35 -41.04 -3.17 37.68
CA ALA A 35 -40.69 -4.57 37.94
C ALA A 35 -39.58 -4.95 36.97
N GLY A 36 -38.42 -5.28 37.54
CA GLY A 36 -37.20 -5.58 36.84
C GLY A 36 -37.35 -6.63 35.73
N CYS A 37 -36.90 -6.24 34.57
CA CYS A 37 -36.29 -7.13 33.62
C CYS A 37 -34.93 -6.50 33.31
N GLY A 38 -33.89 -7.05 33.91
CA GLY A 38 -32.52 -6.80 33.48
C GLY A 38 -32.43 -7.19 32.00
N SER A 39 -32.62 -6.20 31.13
CA SER A 39 -32.21 -6.31 29.77
C SER A 39 -30.71 -6.46 29.80
N ASN A 40 -30.24 -7.70 29.74
CA ASN A 40 -28.89 -8.02 29.36
C ASN A 40 -28.77 -7.48 27.94
N THR A 41 -28.47 -6.21 27.80
CA THR A 41 -27.93 -5.65 26.57
C THR A 41 -26.59 -6.32 26.40
N GLN A 42 -26.58 -7.50 25.76
CA GLN A 42 -25.39 -7.99 25.13
C GLN A 42 -25.02 -6.89 24.14
N THR A 43 -24.17 -5.98 24.59
CA THR A 43 -23.35 -5.21 23.67
C THR A 43 -22.63 -6.27 22.86
N ASN A 44 -23.06 -6.46 21.61
CA ASN A 44 -22.29 -7.17 20.62
C ASN A 44 -20.97 -6.41 20.50
N ASN A 45 -20.02 -6.72 21.39
CA ASN A 45 -18.63 -6.28 21.33
C ASN A 45 -17.92 -7.02 20.20
N THR A 46 -18.46 -6.92 18.99
CA THR A 46 -17.67 -7.27 17.81
C THR A 46 -16.56 -6.24 17.75
N PRO A 47 -15.28 -6.63 17.85
CA PRO A 47 -14.18 -5.69 17.77
C PRO A 47 -14.33 -4.85 16.50
N LYS A 48 -14.18 -3.53 16.63
CA LYS A 48 -14.26 -2.63 15.49
C LYS A 48 -13.31 -3.12 14.41
N GLU A 49 -13.79 -3.31 13.18
CA GLU A 49 -12.96 -3.72 12.06
C GLU A 49 -11.88 -2.68 11.80
N ILE A 50 -10.63 -3.12 11.75
CA ILE A 50 -9.46 -2.33 11.40
C ILE A 50 -9.02 -2.77 10.00
N LYS A 51 -8.88 -1.83 9.07
CA LYS A 51 -8.46 -2.12 7.71
C LYS A 51 -6.98 -1.82 7.52
N ILE A 52 -6.26 -2.76 6.94
CA ILE A 52 -4.86 -2.60 6.54
C ILE A 52 -4.74 -2.72 5.02
N GLY A 53 -4.18 -1.69 4.38
CA GLY A 53 -3.89 -1.68 2.95
C GLY A 53 -2.56 -2.39 2.64
N ALA A 54 -2.56 -3.20 1.60
CA ALA A 54 -1.35 -3.83 1.07
C ALA A 54 -1.48 -3.99 -0.45
N THR A 55 -0.36 -3.97 -1.17
CA THR A 55 -0.40 -4.32 -2.59
C THR A 55 -0.56 -5.82 -2.75
N ALA A 56 -1.30 -6.22 -3.81
CA ALA A 56 -1.54 -7.63 -4.13
C ALA A 56 -0.25 -8.45 -4.21
N GLY A 57 -0.33 -9.72 -3.84
CA GLY A 57 0.82 -10.62 -3.77
C GLY A 57 1.49 -10.63 -2.40
N PRO A 58 2.83 -10.60 -2.31
CA PRO A 58 3.55 -10.84 -1.05
C PRO A 58 3.16 -9.93 0.11
N HIS A 59 2.93 -8.65 -0.13
CA HIS A 59 2.49 -7.72 0.91
C HIS A 59 1.13 -8.14 1.51
N ALA A 60 0.15 -8.42 0.65
CA ALA A 60 -1.16 -8.88 1.07
C ALA A 60 -1.09 -10.25 1.77
N GLN A 61 -0.28 -11.18 1.25
CA GLN A 61 -0.11 -12.51 1.85
C GLN A 61 0.45 -12.43 3.28
N VAL A 62 1.45 -11.56 3.52
CA VAL A 62 1.98 -11.34 4.88
C VAL A 62 0.94 -10.64 5.76
N ALA A 63 0.24 -9.61 5.24
CA ALA A 63 -0.82 -8.93 5.97
C ALA A 63 -1.97 -9.88 6.37
N GLU A 64 -2.33 -10.83 5.52
CA GLU A 64 -3.31 -11.89 5.83
C GLU A 64 -2.81 -12.85 6.93
N ALA A 65 -1.52 -13.21 6.91
CA ALA A 65 -0.94 -14.00 7.98
C ALA A 65 -0.97 -13.22 9.31
N VAL A 66 -0.65 -11.93 9.28
CA VAL A 66 -0.75 -11.04 10.45
C VAL A 66 -2.20 -10.92 10.92
N ALA A 67 -3.18 -10.82 10.02
CA ALA A 67 -4.60 -10.75 10.39
C ALA A 67 -5.07 -12.02 11.11
N LYS A 68 -4.61 -13.20 10.69
CA LYS A 68 -4.89 -14.47 11.38
C LYS A 68 -4.30 -14.51 12.80
N GLU A 69 -3.08 -14.02 12.98
CA GLU A 69 -2.47 -13.93 14.31
C GLU A 69 -3.13 -12.85 15.19
N ALA A 70 -3.54 -11.72 14.59
CA ALA A 70 -4.27 -10.64 15.25
C ALA A 70 -5.64 -11.13 15.79
N GLN A 71 -6.32 -11.97 15.00
CA GLN A 71 -7.61 -12.56 15.40
C GLN A 71 -7.50 -13.39 16.69
N LYS A 72 -6.39 -14.13 16.89
CA LYS A 72 -6.13 -14.89 18.12
C LYS A 72 -6.02 -13.99 19.36
N GLN A 73 -5.73 -12.69 19.16
CA GLN A 73 -5.64 -11.65 20.18
C GLN A 73 -6.90 -10.77 20.27
N GLY A 74 -7.99 -11.16 19.60
CA GLY A 74 -9.24 -10.41 19.59
C GLY A 74 -9.22 -9.16 18.72
N ILE A 75 -8.25 -9.01 17.82
CA ILE A 75 -8.14 -7.87 16.88
C ILE A 75 -8.75 -8.30 15.54
N ASN A 76 -9.81 -7.61 15.11
CA ASN A 76 -10.45 -7.83 13.81
C ASN A 76 -9.74 -7.00 12.74
N LEU A 77 -8.70 -7.58 12.12
CA LEU A 77 -7.90 -6.94 11.07
C LEU A 77 -8.33 -7.47 9.70
N LYS A 78 -8.72 -6.56 8.79
CA LYS A 78 -9.13 -6.86 7.43
C LYS A 78 -8.15 -6.31 6.42
N VAL A 79 -7.65 -7.16 5.56
CA VAL A 79 -6.75 -6.75 4.47
C VAL A 79 -7.56 -6.16 3.31
N VAL A 80 -7.10 -5.02 2.79
CA VAL A 80 -7.60 -4.37 1.59
C VAL A 80 -6.48 -4.38 0.57
N GLU A 81 -6.68 -5.10 -0.52
CA GLU A 81 -5.67 -5.22 -1.57
C GLU A 81 -5.77 -4.08 -2.59
N PHE A 82 -4.61 -3.60 -3.02
CA PHE A 82 -4.44 -2.58 -4.04
C PHE A 82 -3.53 -3.10 -5.17
N SER A 83 -3.74 -2.61 -6.38
CA SER A 83 -2.95 -3.02 -7.56
C SER A 83 -1.75 -2.12 -7.86
N ASP A 84 -1.69 -0.95 -7.24
CA ASP A 84 -0.68 0.09 -7.47
C ASP A 84 -0.07 0.61 -6.16
N TYR A 85 0.93 1.50 -6.29
CA TYR A 85 1.62 2.07 -5.12
C TYR A 85 1.05 3.42 -4.64
N VAL A 86 0.17 4.09 -5.41
CA VAL A 86 -0.34 5.44 -5.08
C VAL A 86 -1.59 5.36 -4.21
N THR A 87 -2.51 4.47 -4.59
CA THR A 87 -3.84 4.37 -3.97
C THR A 87 -3.80 4.01 -2.47
N PRO A 88 -2.90 3.11 -1.97
CA PRO A 88 -2.90 2.76 -0.54
C PRO A 88 -2.57 3.93 0.39
N ASP A 89 -1.64 4.80 0.02
CA ASP A 89 -1.31 5.98 0.85
C ASP A 89 -2.43 7.01 0.83
N LYS A 90 -3.06 7.19 -0.33
CA LYS A 90 -4.23 8.07 -0.43
C LYS A 90 -5.38 7.55 0.46
N ALA A 91 -5.70 6.26 0.39
CA ALA A 91 -6.72 5.65 1.23
C ALA A 91 -6.40 5.75 2.74
N LEU A 92 -5.11 5.67 3.13
CA LEU A 92 -4.67 5.87 4.51
C LEU A 92 -4.82 7.32 4.95
N ALA A 93 -4.39 8.27 4.13
CA ALA A 93 -4.50 9.70 4.42
C ALA A 93 -5.97 10.13 4.54
N ASP A 94 -6.84 9.65 3.65
CA ASP A 94 -8.28 9.93 3.65
C ASP A 94 -9.03 9.21 4.79
N GLY A 95 -8.43 8.20 5.45
CA GLY A 95 -9.01 7.46 6.56
C GLY A 95 -9.88 6.27 6.16
N ASP A 96 -9.91 5.89 4.89
CA ASP A 96 -10.63 4.73 4.36
C ASP A 96 -10.05 3.41 4.88
N ILE A 97 -8.74 3.40 5.15
CA ILE A 97 -8.01 2.37 5.87
C ILE A 97 -7.28 2.99 7.08
N GLN A 98 -6.88 2.17 8.04
CA GLN A 98 -6.23 2.60 9.27
C GLN A 98 -4.72 2.43 9.26
N LEU A 99 -4.24 1.44 8.51
CA LEU A 99 -2.82 1.14 8.34
C LEU A 99 -2.55 0.77 6.89
N ASN A 100 -1.28 0.88 6.46
CA ASN A 100 -0.82 0.16 5.27
C ASN A 100 0.57 -0.46 5.48
N ALA A 101 0.88 -1.51 4.71
CA ALA A 101 2.10 -2.28 4.82
C ALA A 101 2.58 -2.72 3.43
N TYR A 102 3.21 -1.81 2.66
CA TYR A 102 3.64 -2.09 1.29
C TYR A 102 4.83 -1.25 0.83
N GLN A 103 5.23 -0.23 1.58
CA GLN A 103 6.15 0.82 1.16
C GLN A 103 7.37 0.92 2.05
N HIS A 104 8.41 1.59 1.57
CA HIS A 104 9.57 2.01 2.36
C HIS A 104 9.46 3.49 2.77
N VAL A 105 10.25 3.90 3.78
CA VAL A 105 10.20 5.26 4.34
C VAL A 105 10.31 6.37 3.27
N PRO A 106 11.29 6.36 2.34
CA PRO A 106 11.39 7.43 1.35
C PRO A 106 10.18 7.58 0.44
N PHE A 107 9.45 6.49 0.14
CA PHE A 107 8.22 6.55 -0.64
C PHE A 107 7.12 7.27 0.15
N MET A 108 6.90 6.89 1.40
CA MET A 108 5.95 7.56 2.31
C MET A 108 6.27 9.05 2.48
N GLU A 109 7.55 9.40 2.71
CA GLU A 109 7.97 10.79 2.87
C GLU A 109 7.74 11.62 1.59
N ASN A 110 7.99 11.02 0.43
CA ASN A 110 7.71 11.66 -0.85
C ASN A 110 6.20 11.87 -1.06
N PHE A 111 5.37 10.87 -0.72
CA PHE A 111 3.92 11.00 -0.74
C PHE A 111 3.46 12.14 0.18
N ASN A 112 3.93 12.18 1.43
CA ASN A 112 3.61 13.24 2.39
C ASN A 112 3.93 14.62 1.82
N LYS A 113 5.14 14.78 1.26
CA LYS A 113 5.58 16.05 0.67
C LYS A 113 4.70 16.50 -0.50
N GLN A 114 4.31 15.57 -1.37
CA GLN A 114 3.52 15.89 -2.57
C GLN A 114 2.05 16.18 -2.26
N ASN A 115 1.49 15.53 -1.24
CA ASN A 115 0.05 15.57 -0.94
C ASN A 115 -0.28 16.37 0.34
N GLY A 116 0.72 16.93 1.03
CA GLY A 116 0.50 17.65 2.29
C GLY A 116 -0.05 16.74 3.40
N SER A 117 0.28 15.46 3.36
CA SER A 117 -0.10 14.47 4.37
C SER A 117 0.99 14.27 5.41
N ASP A 118 0.69 13.51 6.46
CA ASP A 118 1.55 13.33 7.63
C ASP A 118 1.62 11.86 8.08
N LEU A 119 1.69 10.94 7.12
CA LEU A 119 1.85 9.52 7.39
C LEU A 119 3.18 9.26 8.11
N VAL A 120 3.19 8.30 9.05
CA VAL A 120 4.37 7.93 9.83
C VAL A 120 4.51 6.42 9.92
N ALA A 121 5.76 5.94 9.96
CA ALA A 121 6.07 4.53 10.18
C ALA A 121 5.99 4.20 11.68
N ILE A 122 5.33 3.10 12.04
CA ILE A 122 5.25 2.58 13.40
C ILE A 122 5.94 1.22 13.58
N GLY A 123 6.44 0.62 12.50
CA GLY A 123 7.18 -0.64 12.55
C GLY A 123 7.76 -1.02 11.21
N LYS A 124 8.71 -1.94 11.22
CA LYS A 124 9.20 -2.62 10.02
C LYS A 124 8.36 -3.86 9.77
N THR A 125 8.31 -4.31 8.52
CA THR A 125 7.54 -5.50 8.14
C THR A 125 8.44 -6.56 7.49
N ILE A 126 8.77 -6.40 6.23
CA ILE A 126 9.56 -7.35 5.45
C ILE A 126 10.70 -6.63 4.70
N LEU A 127 11.71 -7.39 4.31
CA LEU A 127 12.74 -6.97 3.37
C LEU A 127 12.32 -7.39 1.97
N MET A 128 12.22 -6.42 1.08
CA MET A 128 11.76 -6.61 -0.30
C MET A 128 12.74 -5.97 -1.27
N PRO A 129 13.73 -6.73 -1.79
CA PRO A 129 14.73 -6.19 -2.70
C PRO A 129 14.13 -5.86 -4.07
N MET A 130 14.84 -5.04 -4.82
CA MET A 130 14.65 -4.83 -6.25
C MET A 130 15.69 -5.63 -7.01
N GLY A 131 15.39 -6.03 -8.24
CA GLY A 131 16.35 -6.72 -9.10
C GLY A 131 16.27 -6.25 -10.54
N LEU A 132 17.34 -6.54 -11.30
CA LEU A 132 17.37 -6.43 -12.75
C LEU A 132 16.96 -7.77 -13.36
N TYR A 133 15.92 -7.75 -14.19
CA TYR A 133 15.31 -8.92 -14.80
C TYR A 133 15.32 -8.82 -16.32
N SER A 134 15.40 -9.97 -16.98
CA SER A 134 15.39 -10.08 -18.44
C SER A 134 14.87 -11.45 -18.89
N ASN A 135 14.27 -11.50 -20.06
CA ASN A 135 13.95 -12.75 -20.73
C ASN A 135 15.11 -13.30 -21.57
N SER A 136 16.12 -12.49 -21.90
CA SER A 136 17.18 -12.82 -22.84
C SER A 136 18.60 -12.51 -22.38
N VAL A 137 18.76 -11.68 -21.32
CA VAL A 137 20.05 -11.24 -20.80
C VAL A 137 20.30 -11.91 -19.46
N HIS A 138 21.50 -12.44 -19.26
CA HIS A 138 21.87 -13.17 -18.03
C HIS A 138 23.00 -12.49 -17.24
N SER A 139 23.57 -11.41 -17.77
CA SER A 139 24.56 -10.60 -17.06
C SER A 139 24.56 -9.16 -17.58
N ALA A 140 25.13 -8.22 -16.83
CA ALA A 140 25.27 -6.84 -17.26
C ALA A 140 26.12 -6.69 -18.54
N GLN A 141 27.08 -7.61 -18.74
CA GLN A 141 27.94 -7.63 -19.92
C GLN A 141 27.14 -7.95 -21.20
N ASP A 142 26.14 -8.81 -21.11
CA ASP A 142 25.32 -9.28 -22.25
C ASP A 142 24.29 -8.24 -22.70
N VAL A 143 24.05 -7.17 -21.94
CA VAL A 143 23.09 -6.12 -22.31
C VAL A 143 23.54 -5.45 -23.63
N PRO A 144 22.70 -5.47 -24.69
CA PRO A 144 23.10 -4.92 -26.00
C PRO A 144 23.29 -3.40 -25.97
N ASN A 145 24.12 -2.89 -26.88
CA ASN A 145 24.19 -1.46 -27.13
C ASN A 145 22.85 -0.92 -27.67
N GLY A 146 22.42 0.23 -27.17
CA GLY A 146 21.16 0.84 -27.55
C GLY A 146 19.90 0.16 -26.96
N ALA A 147 20.10 -0.80 -26.06
CA ALA A 147 19.00 -1.54 -25.46
C ALA A 147 18.05 -0.64 -24.67
N ILE A 148 16.75 -0.97 -24.72
CA ILE A 148 15.74 -0.34 -23.86
C ILE A 148 15.81 -1.00 -22.48
N VAL A 149 15.87 -0.18 -21.42
CA VAL A 149 15.88 -0.58 -20.02
C VAL A 149 14.74 0.11 -19.29
N ALA A 150 13.81 -0.67 -18.75
CA ALA A 150 12.67 -0.13 -18.03
C ALA A 150 12.96 0.01 -16.52
N ILE A 151 12.48 1.11 -15.93
CA ILE A 151 12.56 1.39 -14.50
C ILE A 151 11.20 1.90 -14.00
N PRO A 152 10.91 1.86 -12.67
CA PRO A 152 9.70 2.49 -12.13
C PRO A 152 9.64 3.98 -12.42
N ASN A 153 8.45 4.53 -12.64
CA ASN A 153 8.24 5.96 -12.91
C ASN A 153 8.01 6.81 -11.67
N ASP A 154 7.88 6.21 -10.48
CA ASP A 154 7.83 6.98 -9.25
C ASP A 154 9.23 7.43 -8.84
N PRO A 155 9.38 8.66 -8.26
CA PRO A 155 10.69 9.25 -8.03
C PRO A 155 11.62 8.42 -7.15
N THR A 156 11.08 7.67 -6.19
CA THR A 156 11.90 6.93 -5.22
C THR A 156 12.34 5.57 -5.77
N ASN A 157 11.42 4.80 -6.41
CA ASN A 157 11.79 3.54 -7.03
C ASN A 157 12.47 3.72 -8.38
N GLY A 158 12.17 4.79 -9.13
CA GLY A 158 12.91 5.16 -10.33
C GLY A 158 14.37 5.43 -10.03
N GLY A 159 14.64 6.29 -9.03
CA GLY A 159 16.01 6.56 -8.55
C GLY A 159 16.70 5.31 -7.98
N ARG A 160 15.96 4.44 -7.28
CA ARG A 160 16.44 3.13 -6.81
C ARG A 160 16.83 2.22 -7.98
N GLY A 161 16.01 2.17 -9.04
CA GLY A 161 16.30 1.43 -10.27
C GLY A 161 17.56 1.94 -10.96
N LEU A 162 17.74 3.27 -11.09
CA LEU A 162 18.94 3.89 -11.62
C LEU A 162 20.18 3.56 -10.78
N ALA A 163 20.07 3.61 -9.45
CA ALA A 163 21.16 3.23 -8.55
C ALA A 163 21.53 1.75 -8.73
N LEU A 164 20.53 0.87 -8.95
CA LEU A 164 20.77 -0.55 -9.21
C LEU A 164 21.48 -0.78 -10.55
N LEU A 165 21.10 -0.06 -11.61
CA LEU A 165 21.80 -0.07 -12.90
C LEU A 165 23.24 0.40 -12.77
N ALA A 166 23.49 1.42 -11.94
CA ALA A 166 24.83 1.91 -11.67
C ALA A 166 25.69 0.88 -10.89
N LYS A 167 25.10 0.23 -9.86
CA LYS A 167 25.76 -0.87 -9.13
C LYS A 167 26.08 -2.07 -10.03
N ALA A 168 25.25 -2.34 -11.04
CA ALA A 168 25.49 -3.37 -12.05
C ALA A 168 26.55 -2.96 -13.10
N GLY A 169 27.05 -1.72 -13.07
CA GLY A 169 28.05 -1.21 -14.01
C GLY A 169 27.50 -0.84 -15.39
N LEU A 170 26.19 -0.72 -15.53
CA LEU A 170 25.53 -0.39 -16.80
C LEU A 170 25.54 1.12 -17.10
N ILE A 171 25.48 1.96 -16.06
CA ILE A 171 25.55 3.42 -16.15
C ILE A 171 26.43 3.97 -15.02
N THR A 172 26.77 5.26 -15.08
CA THR A 172 27.32 5.99 -13.94
C THR A 172 26.42 7.16 -13.61
N LEU A 173 26.17 7.37 -12.33
CA LEU A 173 25.37 8.48 -11.82
C LEU A 173 26.28 9.59 -11.25
N LYS A 174 25.75 10.80 -11.20
CA LYS A 174 26.36 11.90 -10.46
C LYS A 174 26.60 11.49 -8.99
N GLU A 175 27.72 11.90 -8.43
CA GLU A 175 28.08 11.60 -7.05
C GLU A 175 27.05 12.17 -6.05
N GLY A 176 26.71 11.37 -5.03
CA GLY A 176 25.86 11.77 -3.91
C GLY A 176 24.35 11.76 -4.19
N VAL A 177 23.88 11.48 -5.42
CA VAL A 177 22.44 11.46 -5.73
C VAL A 177 21.73 10.23 -5.16
N GLY A 178 22.40 9.07 -5.11
CA GLY A 178 21.84 7.82 -4.57
C GLY A 178 20.49 7.46 -5.18
N PHE A 179 19.53 7.10 -4.34
CA PHE A 179 18.16 6.75 -4.75
C PHE A 179 17.30 7.97 -5.16
N LYS A 180 17.81 9.19 -5.05
CA LYS A 180 17.15 10.40 -5.55
C LYS A 180 17.54 10.71 -7.00
N ALA A 181 18.32 9.84 -7.63
CA ALA A 181 18.74 10.00 -9.01
C ALA A 181 17.55 10.08 -9.96
N THR A 182 17.70 10.91 -10.96
CA THR A 182 16.84 11.01 -12.14
C THR A 182 17.63 10.59 -13.38
N VAL A 183 16.97 10.38 -14.51
CA VAL A 183 17.63 10.08 -15.78
C VAL A 183 18.63 11.18 -16.15
N ALA A 184 18.38 12.45 -15.78
CA ALA A 184 19.28 13.58 -16.02
C ALA A 184 20.58 13.53 -15.20
N ASP A 185 20.63 12.70 -14.16
CA ASP A 185 21.84 12.51 -13.34
C ASP A 185 22.78 11.42 -13.86
N ILE A 186 22.47 10.82 -15.01
CA ILE A 186 23.36 9.85 -15.68
C ILE A 186 24.54 10.60 -16.28
N THR A 187 25.75 10.36 -15.77
CA THR A 187 27.00 10.99 -16.23
C THR A 187 27.76 10.15 -17.26
N SER A 188 27.49 8.82 -17.29
CA SER A 188 28.06 7.91 -18.29
C SER A 188 27.05 6.81 -18.61
N ASN A 189 26.91 6.54 -19.90
CA ASN A 189 26.03 5.50 -20.45
C ASN A 189 26.76 4.84 -21.64
N PRO A 190 27.78 4.00 -21.36
CA PRO A 190 28.70 3.50 -22.40
C PRO A 190 28.01 2.59 -23.44
N LYS A 191 26.85 2.01 -23.08
CA LYS A 191 26.07 1.17 -23.99
C LYS A 191 24.93 1.94 -24.68
N ASN A 192 24.81 3.25 -24.50
CA ASN A 192 23.75 4.09 -25.05
C ASN A 192 22.34 3.53 -24.72
N LEU A 193 22.14 3.06 -23.48
CA LEU A 193 20.86 2.50 -23.03
C LEU A 193 19.75 3.55 -23.10
N GLN A 194 18.58 3.14 -23.52
CA GLN A 194 17.38 3.96 -23.55
C GLN A 194 16.57 3.68 -22.30
N ILE A 195 16.58 4.62 -21.35
CA ILE A 195 15.84 4.46 -20.09
C ILE A 195 14.38 4.79 -20.32
N GLN A 196 13.51 3.83 -20.04
CA GLN A 196 12.06 3.97 -20.12
C GLN A 196 11.45 3.91 -18.72
N GLU A 197 10.74 4.94 -18.31
CA GLU A 197 10.06 5.01 -17.02
C GLU A 197 8.63 4.49 -17.18
N LEU A 198 8.28 3.43 -16.45
CA LEU A 198 6.98 2.76 -16.50
C LEU A 198 6.37 2.65 -15.09
N GLU A 199 5.06 2.56 -15.01
CA GLU A 199 4.39 2.19 -13.76
C GLU A 199 4.92 0.83 -13.28
N ALA A 200 5.25 0.73 -11.98
CA ALA A 200 5.94 -0.44 -11.43
C ALA A 200 5.18 -1.75 -11.65
N ALA A 201 3.84 -1.71 -11.62
CA ALA A 201 2.99 -2.88 -11.90
C ALA A 201 3.08 -3.40 -13.35
N GLN A 202 3.55 -2.57 -14.30
CA GLN A 202 3.68 -2.94 -15.70
C GLN A 202 5.06 -3.53 -16.04
N LEU A 203 6.06 -3.32 -15.21
CA LEU A 203 7.45 -3.75 -15.46
C LEU A 203 7.59 -5.25 -15.76
N PRO A 204 6.92 -6.19 -15.07
CA PRO A 204 7.01 -7.59 -15.42
C PRO A 204 6.59 -7.90 -16.86
N ARG A 205 5.53 -7.25 -17.34
CA ARG A 205 5.02 -7.44 -18.70
C ARG A 205 5.89 -6.77 -19.76
N SER A 206 6.59 -5.69 -19.39
CA SER A 206 7.48 -4.99 -20.32
C SER A 206 8.69 -5.83 -20.72
N LEU A 207 9.01 -6.93 -20.02
CA LEU A 207 10.12 -7.83 -20.36
C LEU A 207 9.99 -8.48 -21.74
N ASP A 208 8.81 -8.46 -22.36
CA ASP A 208 8.61 -8.91 -23.73
C ASP A 208 9.08 -7.85 -24.76
N ASP A 209 9.16 -6.58 -24.35
CA ASP A 209 9.46 -5.43 -25.23
C ASP A 209 10.79 -4.76 -24.91
N VAL A 210 11.36 -4.98 -23.71
CA VAL A 210 12.61 -4.36 -23.25
C VAL A 210 13.68 -5.41 -22.97
N ALA A 211 14.93 -5.03 -23.10
CA ALA A 211 16.05 -5.94 -22.81
C ALA A 211 16.21 -6.21 -21.31
N VAL A 212 15.95 -5.21 -20.47
CA VAL A 212 16.10 -5.29 -19.00
C VAL A 212 15.03 -4.45 -18.33
N ALA A 213 14.48 -4.92 -17.19
CA ALA A 213 13.65 -4.12 -16.33
C ALA A 213 14.13 -4.19 -14.87
N ALA A 214 14.16 -3.05 -14.18
CA ALA A 214 14.37 -2.98 -12.73
C ALA A 214 13.03 -3.17 -12.02
N ILE A 215 12.80 -4.34 -11.43
CA ILE A 215 11.48 -4.73 -10.92
C ILE A 215 11.54 -4.95 -9.40
N PRO A 216 10.67 -4.28 -8.60
CA PRO A 216 10.48 -4.59 -7.19
C PRO A 216 9.97 -6.02 -7.00
N MET A 217 10.48 -6.72 -5.97
CA MET A 217 10.24 -8.16 -5.75
C MET A 217 8.76 -8.53 -5.62
N ASN A 218 7.90 -7.65 -5.08
CA ASN A 218 6.47 -7.95 -5.01
C ASN A 218 5.85 -8.16 -6.40
N TYR A 219 6.22 -7.34 -7.38
CA TYR A 219 5.73 -7.51 -8.75
C TYR A 219 6.38 -8.69 -9.47
N VAL A 220 7.65 -9.01 -9.15
CA VAL A 220 8.29 -10.24 -9.62
C VAL A 220 7.50 -11.46 -9.18
N GLN A 221 7.19 -11.54 -7.89
CA GLN A 221 6.43 -12.67 -7.30
C GLN A 221 4.98 -12.71 -7.80
N SER A 222 4.32 -11.56 -7.84
CA SER A 222 2.91 -11.47 -8.31
C SER A 222 2.76 -11.86 -9.78
N ALA A 223 3.76 -11.60 -10.61
CA ALA A 223 3.78 -11.98 -12.02
C ALA A 223 4.26 -13.43 -12.24
N GLY A 224 4.70 -14.13 -11.21
CA GLY A 224 5.24 -15.49 -11.32
C GLY A 224 6.57 -15.58 -12.06
N LEU A 225 7.35 -14.49 -12.09
CA LEU A 225 8.68 -14.50 -12.68
C LEU A 225 9.63 -15.38 -11.87
N ASN A 226 10.49 -16.10 -12.56
CA ASN A 226 11.49 -16.93 -11.93
C ASN A 226 12.75 -16.10 -11.62
N VAL A 227 12.97 -15.82 -10.33
CA VAL A 227 14.10 -14.99 -9.86
C VAL A 227 15.45 -15.57 -10.31
N GLU A 228 15.63 -16.89 -10.24
CA GLU A 228 16.91 -17.54 -10.58
C GLU A 228 17.20 -17.57 -12.08
N LYS A 229 16.14 -17.62 -12.92
CA LYS A 229 16.30 -17.69 -14.38
C LYS A 229 16.31 -16.32 -15.04
N GLN A 230 15.51 -15.39 -14.56
CA GLN A 230 15.30 -14.08 -15.19
C GLN A 230 16.01 -12.95 -14.47
N GLY A 231 16.28 -13.09 -13.16
CA GLY A 231 17.02 -12.10 -12.38
C GLY A 231 18.54 -12.33 -12.55
N PHE A 232 19.27 -11.31 -12.96
CA PHE A 232 20.73 -11.41 -13.11
C PHE A 232 21.51 -10.46 -12.20
N PHE A 233 20.84 -9.51 -11.55
CA PHE A 233 21.44 -8.61 -10.57
C PHE A 233 20.41 -8.19 -9.54
N LEU A 234 20.64 -8.50 -8.27
CA LEU A 234 19.71 -8.22 -7.19
C LEU A 234 20.33 -7.26 -6.18
N GLU A 235 19.53 -6.43 -5.57
CA GLU A 235 19.97 -5.66 -4.40
C GLU A 235 20.45 -6.58 -3.28
N PRO A 236 21.47 -6.16 -2.52
CA PRO A 236 21.88 -6.89 -1.33
C PRO A 236 20.77 -6.88 -0.27
N LYS A 237 20.75 -7.91 0.59
CA LYS A 237 19.71 -8.10 1.61
C LYS A 237 19.69 -6.99 2.68
N ASP A 238 20.79 -6.27 2.84
CA ASP A 238 20.97 -5.15 3.78
C ASP A 238 20.70 -3.78 3.14
N GLU A 239 20.14 -3.73 1.93
CA GLU A 239 19.76 -2.47 1.28
C GLU A 239 18.69 -1.75 2.09
N PRO A 240 18.94 -0.52 2.57
CA PRO A 240 17.97 0.21 3.41
C PRO A 240 16.60 0.43 2.74
N LEU A 241 16.60 0.58 1.40
CA LEU A 241 15.36 0.75 0.62
C LEU A 241 14.56 -0.55 0.44
N ALA A 242 15.14 -1.70 0.78
CA ALA A 242 14.41 -2.97 0.81
C ALA A 242 13.52 -3.10 2.05
N VAL A 243 13.72 -2.27 3.09
CA VAL A 243 12.95 -2.34 4.35
C VAL A 243 11.55 -1.75 4.15
N MET A 244 10.53 -2.61 4.17
CA MET A 244 9.13 -2.17 4.13
C MET A 244 8.64 -1.88 5.54
N ILE A 245 7.67 -0.94 5.64
CA ILE A 245 7.15 -0.41 6.89
C ILE A 245 5.65 -0.64 7.04
N LEU A 246 5.19 -0.62 8.28
CA LEU A 246 3.81 -0.43 8.67
C LEU A 246 3.59 1.06 8.92
N ALA A 247 2.72 1.70 8.14
CA ALA A 247 2.43 3.12 8.23
C ALA A 247 1.02 3.39 8.74
N VAL A 248 0.88 4.52 9.42
CA VAL A 248 -0.37 5.08 9.95
C VAL A 248 -0.40 6.60 9.75
N ARG A 249 -1.54 7.25 9.96
CA ARG A 249 -1.59 8.71 10.11
C ARG A 249 -0.89 9.13 11.40
N SER A 250 -0.27 10.30 11.43
CA SER A 250 0.50 10.77 12.59
C SER A 250 -0.35 10.85 13.89
N GLN A 251 -1.61 11.20 13.76
CA GLN A 251 -2.56 11.23 14.88
C GLN A 251 -2.81 9.85 15.51
N ASP A 252 -2.58 8.77 14.77
CA ASP A 252 -2.85 7.39 15.16
C ASP A 252 -1.58 6.65 15.65
N LYS A 253 -0.40 7.29 15.63
CA LYS A 253 0.92 6.67 15.91
C LYS A 253 1.01 6.00 17.27
N ASP A 254 0.26 6.52 18.25
CA ASP A 254 0.26 6.03 19.61
C ASP A 254 -0.88 5.06 19.94
N ASN A 255 -1.67 4.66 18.93
CA ASN A 255 -2.76 3.71 19.10
C ASN A 255 -2.23 2.34 19.52
N GLU A 256 -2.60 1.87 20.70
CA GLU A 256 -2.11 0.62 21.31
C GLU A 256 -2.46 -0.62 20.49
N THR A 257 -3.61 -0.63 19.78
CA THR A 257 -3.98 -1.74 18.91
C THR A 257 -3.09 -1.80 17.67
N TYR A 258 -2.71 -0.63 17.11
CA TYR A 258 -1.82 -0.58 15.94
C TYR A 258 -0.39 -0.96 16.31
N LYS A 259 0.07 -0.60 17.50
CA LYS A 259 1.37 -1.07 18.06
C LYS A 259 1.38 -2.60 18.22
N LYS A 260 0.28 -3.20 18.72
CA LYS A 260 0.16 -4.67 18.78
C LYS A 260 0.23 -5.31 17.40
N ILE A 261 -0.39 -4.71 16.37
CA ILE A 261 -0.28 -5.19 14.99
C ILE A 261 1.19 -5.11 14.51
N ALA A 262 1.91 -4.02 14.82
CA ALA A 262 3.33 -3.90 14.51
C ALA A 262 4.17 -4.99 15.22
N ASP A 263 3.83 -5.35 16.45
CA ASP A 263 4.52 -6.42 17.18
C ASP A 263 4.21 -7.82 16.63
N ILE A 264 3.00 -8.03 16.09
CA ILE A 264 2.66 -9.28 15.40
C ILE A 264 3.56 -9.48 14.18
N TYR A 265 3.88 -8.43 13.39
CA TYR A 265 4.84 -8.53 12.28
C TYR A 265 6.21 -9.04 12.70
N LYS A 266 6.63 -8.81 13.97
CA LYS A 266 7.91 -9.26 14.53
C LYS A 266 7.85 -10.68 15.11
N SER A 267 6.68 -11.28 15.21
CA SER A 267 6.48 -12.58 15.86
C SER A 267 7.16 -13.71 15.12
N GLU A 268 7.58 -14.74 15.85
CA GLU A 268 8.15 -15.96 15.27
C GLU A 268 7.18 -16.67 14.31
N ALA A 269 5.87 -16.57 14.55
CA ALA A 269 4.85 -17.12 13.64
C ALA A 269 4.90 -16.46 12.27
N ILE A 270 5.05 -15.15 12.22
CA ILE A 270 5.15 -14.40 10.95
C ILE A 270 6.50 -14.59 10.28
N LYS A 271 7.61 -14.61 11.03
CA LYS A 271 8.93 -14.94 10.48
C LYS A 271 8.91 -16.31 9.81
N LYS A 272 8.39 -17.34 10.50
CA LYS A 272 8.24 -18.68 9.96
C LYS A 272 7.39 -18.71 8.69
N PHE A 273 6.25 -18.01 8.68
CA PHE A 273 5.39 -17.90 7.50
C PHE A 273 6.15 -17.29 6.31
N ILE A 274 6.91 -16.23 6.53
CA ILE A 274 7.71 -15.56 5.50
C ILE A 274 8.76 -16.53 4.93
N ASP A 275 9.52 -17.22 5.80
CA ASP A 275 10.58 -18.13 5.39
C ASP A 275 10.05 -19.32 4.59
N GLU A 276 8.95 -19.94 5.04
CA GLU A 276 8.31 -21.05 4.37
C GLU A 276 7.68 -20.69 3.03
N THR A 277 7.09 -19.45 2.95
CA THR A 277 6.38 -19.00 1.76
C THR A 277 7.33 -18.49 0.69
N PHE A 278 8.29 -17.64 1.06
CA PHE A 278 9.13 -16.92 0.10
C PHE A 278 10.53 -17.48 -0.06
N LYS A 279 10.92 -18.46 0.74
CA LYS A 279 12.19 -19.25 0.59
C LYS A 279 13.43 -18.36 0.42
N GLY A 280 13.46 -17.23 1.13
CA GLY A 280 14.59 -16.30 1.16
C GLY A 280 14.62 -15.23 0.07
N SER A 281 13.66 -15.20 -0.87
CA SER A 281 13.51 -14.08 -1.82
C SER A 281 12.95 -12.82 -1.13
N ILE A 282 12.16 -13.01 -0.09
CA ILE A 282 11.64 -12.01 0.83
C ILE A 282 11.93 -12.53 2.24
N THR A 283 12.36 -11.65 3.14
CA THR A 283 12.69 -12.02 4.53
C THR A 283 12.03 -11.07 5.52
N SER A 284 11.96 -11.45 6.80
CA SER A 284 11.52 -10.53 7.84
C SER A 284 12.50 -9.36 7.98
N ALA A 285 11.98 -8.16 8.20
CA ALA A 285 12.79 -6.97 8.48
C ALA A 285 13.09 -6.76 9.98
N ASN A 286 12.74 -7.76 10.81
CA ASN A 286 12.81 -7.70 12.28
C ASN A 286 13.69 -8.80 12.85
#